data_4da24f0f3259455f8091587e4e299a37
#
_entry.id   4da24f0f3259455f8091587e4e299a37
#
_cell.length_a   1.000
_cell.length_b   1.000
_cell.length_c   1.000
_cell.angle_alpha   90.00
_cell.angle_beta   90.00
_cell.angle_gamma   90.00
#
_symmetry.space_group_name_H-M   'P 1'
#
loop_
_entity.id
_entity.type
_entity.pdbx_description
1 polymer ?
#
loop_
_entity_poly.entity_id
_entity_poly.type
_entity_poly.pdbx_seq_one_letter_code
_entity_poly.pdbx_strand_id
1 'polypeptide(L)'
;DMRYSCASLRADSLTQAVVDGLADSGQKTITIAPETGSERLRRVINKGISEENLRTAAQLSAKSGIQHMRLYIMIGLPTETDEDIDAIIGLAERTQAHMAEVGCKGRLTLSINPFIPKPFTPFQWMAMDHQKSVEKKLQYIKKSLQKNRRIEVLVESPKEAYIQGVLARGDRRLGKVLAACALDRGSKSFKSEMKKAGLDMDNCNYRERNFDDYLPWSHLDMGLKDGYLEQEWQRAVDEAYTPPCMEGCKRCGVCK
;
A
#
# COMPACT_ATOMS: atom_id res chain seq x y z
N ASP A 1 -25.88 -21.87 7.14
CA ASP A 1 -24.44 -21.89 6.85
C ASP A 1 -23.92 -20.47 6.65
N MET A 2 -23.06 -20.01 7.56
CA MET A 2 -22.44 -18.71 7.44
C MET A 2 -21.10 -18.86 6.70
N ARG A 3 -20.88 -18.05 5.64
CA ARG A 3 -19.62 -17.97 4.93
C ARG A 3 -18.92 -16.68 5.31
N TYR A 4 -17.59 -16.71 5.46
CA TYR A 4 -16.78 -15.54 5.69
C TYR A 4 -15.63 -15.47 4.70
N SER A 5 -15.13 -14.27 4.45
CA SER A 5 -13.97 -14.03 3.62
C SER A 5 -13.12 -12.92 4.21
N CYS A 6 -11.82 -12.99 4.02
CA CYS A 6 -10.87 -11.95 4.42
C CYS A 6 -10.30 -11.26 3.19
N ALA A 7 -10.30 -9.93 3.19
CA ALA A 7 -9.77 -9.14 2.08
C ALA A 7 -8.23 -9.23 2.01
N SER A 8 -7.55 -9.20 3.16
CA SER A 8 -6.11 -9.39 3.27
C SER A 8 -5.74 -9.89 4.67
N LEU A 9 -4.63 -10.59 4.75
CA LEU A 9 -4.12 -11.21 5.97
C LEU A 9 -2.67 -10.80 6.20
N ARG A 10 -2.25 -10.77 7.46
CA ARG A 10 -0.82 -10.65 7.80
C ARG A 10 -0.19 -12.03 7.71
N ALA A 11 0.90 -12.13 6.95
CA ALA A 11 1.58 -13.42 6.74
C ALA A 11 2.19 -13.98 8.03
N ASP A 12 2.67 -13.11 8.92
CA ASP A 12 3.32 -13.46 10.19
C ASP A 12 2.36 -13.97 11.28
N SER A 13 1.05 -13.78 11.09
CA SER A 13 0.01 -14.25 12.03
C SER A 13 -0.89 -15.35 11.45
N LEU A 14 -0.57 -15.87 10.27
CA LEU A 14 -1.31 -16.95 9.63
C LEU A 14 -1.08 -18.27 10.37
N THR A 15 -2.16 -18.96 10.71
CA THR A 15 -2.15 -20.31 11.25
C THR A 15 -2.91 -21.27 10.35
N GLN A 16 -2.61 -22.57 10.47
CA GLN A 16 -3.32 -23.59 9.68
C GLN A 16 -4.85 -23.53 9.92
N ALA A 17 -5.28 -23.38 11.17
CA ALA A 17 -6.70 -23.30 11.52
C ALA A 17 -7.44 -22.13 10.83
N VAL A 18 -6.78 -20.96 10.71
CA VAL A 18 -7.35 -19.81 10.00
C VAL A 18 -7.48 -20.10 8.51
N VAL A 19 -6.46 -20.69 7.89
CA VAL A 19 -6.46 -21.00 6.45
C VAL A 19 -7.46 -22.10 6.14
N ASP A 20 -7.58 -23.14 6.98
CA ASP A 20 -8.59 -24.20 6.85
C ASP A 20 -10.01 -23.63 6.91
N GLY A 21 -10.29 -22.77 7.89
CA GLY A 21 -11.61 -22.13 7.99
C GLY A 21 -11.94 -21.24 6.80
N LEU A 22 -10.97 -20.57 6.20
CA LEU A 22 -11.16 -19.80 4.96
C LEU A 22 -11.44 -20.73 3.78
N ALA A 23 -10.73 -21.85 3.67
CA ALA A 23 -10.94 -22.85 2.64
C ALA A 23 -12.35 -23.47 2.75
N ASP A 24 -12.78 -23.85 3.95
CA ASP A 24 -14.13 -24.38 4.24
C ASP A 24 -15.23 -23.37 3.89
N SER A 25 -14.94 -22.07 4.04
CA SER A 25 -15.83 -20.98 3.61
C SER A 25 -15.84 -20.75 2.09
N GLY A 26 -15.03 -21.51 1.34
CA GLY A 26 -14.95 -21.45 -0.12
C GLY A 26 -14.01 -20.40 -0.67
N GLN A 27 -13.14 -19.82 0.16
CA GLN A 27 -12.11 -18.87 -0.31
C GLN A 27 -11.04 -19.61 -1.12
N LYS A 28 -10.77 -19.14 -2.33
CA LYS A 28 -9.82 -19.78 -3.28
C LYS A 28 -8.50 -19.07 -3.40
N THR A 29 -8.37 -17.90 -2.79
CA THR A 29 -7.18 -17.03 -2.88
C THR A 29 -6.81 -16.51 -1.50
N ILE A 30 -5.58 -16.69 -1.08
CA ILE A 30 -5.03 -16.00 0.09
C ILE A 30 -4.40 -14.68 -0.38
N THR A 31 -4.84 -13.59 0.24
CA THR A 31 -4.31 -12.25 -0.05
C THR A 31 -3.43 -11.77 1.09
N ILE A 32 -2.20 -11.41 0.77
CA ILE A 32 -1.18 -10.92 1.71
C ILE A 32 -0.68 -9.57 1.22
N ALA A 33 -0.34 -8.71 2.15
CA ALA A 33 0.19 -7.38 1.87
C ALA A 33 1.64 -7.24 2.38
N PRO A 34 2.65 -7.74 1.64
CA PRO A 34 4.04 -7.44 1.95
C PRO A 34 4.40 -5.96 1.70
N GLU A 35 3.58 -5.27 0.95
CA GLU A 35 3.61 -3.87 0.55
C GLU A 35 4.74 -3.52 -0.42
N THR A 36 5.92 -4.13 -0.31
CA THR A 36 7.08 -3.89 -1.18
C THR A 36 7.84 -5.17 -1.47
N GLY A 37 8.72 -5.13 -2.50
CA GLY A 37 9.56 -6.25 -2.87
C GLY A 37 10.78 -6.44 -1.96
N SER A 38 11.38 -5.36 -1.47
CA SER A 38 12.62 -5.39 -0.71
C SER A 38 12.37 -5.39 0.80
N GLU A 39 13.25 -6.06 1.55
CA GLU A 39 13.22 -6.02 3.02
C GLU A 39 13.59 -4.64 3.54
N ARG A 40 14.51 -3.94 2.86
CA ARG A 40 14.87 -2.56 3.17
C ARG A 40 13.62 -1.68 3.20
N LEU A 41 12.87 -1.64 2.11
CA LEU A 41 11.71 -0.78 2.01
C LEU A 41 10.55 -1.23 2.93
N ARG A 42 10.46 -2.54 3.25
CA ARG A 42 9.55 -3.01 4.31
C ARG A 42 9.92 -2.44 5.69
N ARG A 43 11.23 -2.27 6.00
CA ARG A 43 11.67 -1.58 7.23
C ARG A 43 11.28 -0.10 7.20
N VAL A 44 11.46 0.59 6.09
CA VAL A 44 11.05 2.00 5.90
C VAL A 44 9.57 2.21 6.26
N ILE A 45 8.69 1.33 5.82
CA ILE A 45 7.24 1.42 6.11
C ILE A 45 6.83 0.68 7.38
N ASN A 46 7.79 0.25 8.17
CA ASN A 46 7.59 -0.53 9.41
C ASN A 46 6.72 -1.79 9.21
N LYS A 47 6.90 -2.47 8.08
CA LYS A 47 6.19 -3.72 7.78
C LYS A 47 7.05 -4.92 8.16
N GLY A 48 6.81 -5.48 9.34
CA GLY A 48 7.58 -6.59 9.90
C GLY A 48 7.28 -7.96 9.26
N ILE A 49 7.06 -8.03 7.94
CA ILE A 49 6.81 -9.27 7.20
C ILE A 49 8.10 -9.66 6.45
N SER A 50 8.59 -10.88 6.69
CA SER A 50 9.72 -11.46 5.98
C SER A 50 9.27 -12.27 4.75
N GLU A 51 10.22 -12.62 3.89
CA GLU A 51 9.94 -13.52 2.77
C GLU A 51 9.59 -14.93 3.26
N GLU A 52 10.16 -15.37 4.40
CA GLU A 52 9.82 -16.65 5.02
C GLU A 52 8.35 -16.71 5.46
N ASN A 53 7.78 -15.60 5.94
CA ASN A 53 6.34 -15.54 6.23
C ASN A 53 5.49 -15.78 4.97
N LEU A 54 5.93 -15.29 3.79
CA LEU A 54 5.23 -15.55 2.53
C LEU A 54 5.34 -17.03 2.11
N ARG A 55 6.51 -17.64 2.32
CA ARG A 55 6.71 -19.08 2.08
C ARG A 55 5.80 -19.92 2.96
N THR A 56 5.77 -19.64 4.26
CA THR A 56 4.86 -20.29 5.22
C THR A 56 3.40 -20.14 4.79
N ALA A 57 2.98 -18.93 4.37
CA ALA A 57 1.63 -18.71 3.90
C ALA A 57 1.29 -19.56 2.66
N ALA A 58 2.22 -19.73 1.72
CA ALA A 58 2.04 -20.60 0.56
C ALA A 58 1.89 -22.07 0.98
N GLN A 59 2.71 -22.54 1.94
CA GLN A 59 2.63 -23.92 2.47
C GLN A 59 1.29 -24.20 3.16
N LEU A 60 0.84 -23.28 4.03
CA LEU A 60 -0.44 -23.39 4.72
C LEU A 60 -1.60 -23.40 3.72
N SER A 61 -1.54 -22.54 2.70
CA SER A 61 -2.54 -22.47 1.63
C SER A 61 -2.62 -23.78 0.85
N ALA A 62 -1.48 -24.34 0.46
CA ALA A 62 -1.41 -25.60 -0.27
C ALA A 62 -2.03 -26.77 0.53
N LYS A 63 -1.74 -26.86 1.84
CA LYS A 63 -2.31 -27.88 2.75
C LYS A 63 -3.82 -27.79 2.84
N SER A 64 -4.39 -26.58 2.82
CA SER A 64 -5.85 -26.37 2.87
C SER A 64 -6.52 -26.38 1.48
N GLY A 65 -5.79 -26.70 0.41
CA GLY A 65 -6.32 -26.75 -0.95
C GLY A 65 -6.54 -25.38 -1.61
N ILE A 66 -6.11 -24.28 -0.99
CA ILE A 66 -6.16 -22.95 -1.60
C ILE A 66 -5.00 -22.80 -2.58
N GLN A 67 -5.33 -22.60 -3.85
CA GLN A 67 -4.36 -22.68 -4.96
C GLN A 67 -3.79 -21.32 -5.39
N HIS A 68 -4.44 -20.21 -5.05
CA HIS A 68 -4.09 -18.88 -5.53
C HIS A 68 -3.57 -18.02 -4.39
N MET A 69 -2.57 -17.19 -4.70
CA MET A 69 -2.12 -16.12 -3.81
C MET A 69 -2.22 -14.77 -4.50
N ARG A 70 -2.49 -13.73 -3.71
CA ARG A 70 -2.42 -12.34 -4.15
C ARG A 70 -1.50 -11.58 -3.21
N LEU A 71 -0.59 -10.81 -3.79
CA LEU A 71 0.26 -9.90 -3.04
C LEU A 71 -0.15 -8.46 -3.36
N TYR A 72 -0.43 -7.68 -2.31
CA TYR A 72 -0.56 -6.23 -2.44
C TYR A 72 0.81 -5.58 -2.35
N ILE A 73 1.12 -4.76 -3.35
CA ILE A 73 2.39 -4.05 -3.50
C ILE A 73 2.11 -2.58 -3.73
N MET A 74 2.92 -1.72 -3.12
CA MET A 74 2.96 -0.29 -3.41
C MET A 74 4.24 0.07 -4.15
N ILE A 75 4.17 1.07 -5.01
CA ILE A 75 5.33 1.69 -5.69
C ILE A 75 5.24 3.20 -5.56
N GLY A 76 6.39 3.87 -5.70
CA GLY A 76 6.49 5.32 -5.48
C GLY A 76 6.54 5.69 -4.00
N LEU A 77 7.00 4.80 -3.16
CA LEU A 77 7.25 5.06 -1.74
C LEU A 77 8.42 6.03 -1.56
N PRO A 78 8.40 6.85 -0.50
CA PRO A 78 9.58 7.62 -0.12
C PRO A 78 10.81 6.71 0.03
N THR A 79 11.97 7.18 -0.40
CA THR A 79 13.25 6.46 -0.44
C THR A 79 13.32 5.23 -1.38
N GLU A 80 12.28 4.97 -2.18
CA GLU A 80 12.28 3.87 -3.15
C GLU A 80 13.35 4.07 -4.24
N THR A 81 14.10 3.01 -4.54
CA THR A 81 15.13 2.96 -5.56
C THR A 81 14.76 1.97 -6.68
N ASP A 82 15.55 1.95 -7.76
CA ASP A 82 15.32 1.00 -8.86
C ASP A 82 15.56 -0.45 -8.39
N GLU A 83 16.49 -0.67 -7.45
CA GLU A 83 16.72 -1.98 -6.84
C GLU A 83 15.50 -2.49 -6.04
N ASP A 84 14.72 -1.57 -5.42
CA ASP A 84 13.47 -1.95 -4.75
C ASP A 84 12.40 -2.37 -5.77
N ILE A 85 12.37 -1.77 -6.94
CA ILE A 85 11.49 -2.19 -8.04
C ILE A 85 11.91 -3.55 -8.59
N ASP A 86 13.21 -3.80 -8.78
CA ASP A 86 13.74 -5.11 -9.16
C ASP A 86 13.42 -6.19 -8.11
N ALA A 87 13.46 -5.81 -6.83
CA ALA A 87 13.08 -6.70 -5.73
C ALA A 87 11.61 -7.15 -5.79
N ILE A 88 10.69 -6.34 -6.34
CA ILE A 88 9.29 -6.74 -6.57
C ILE A 88 9.23 -7.90 -7.56
N ILE A 89 10.00 -7.79 -8.65
CA ILE A 89 10.07 -8.82 -9.69
C ILE A 89 10.63 -10.12 -9.10
N GLY A 90 11.77 -10.03 -8.41
CA GLY A 90 12.41 -11.18 -7.77
C GLY A 90 11.51 -11.83 -6.70
N LEU A 91 10.82 -11.04 -5.87
CA LEU A 91 9.88 -11.56 -4.88
C LEU A 91 8.74 -12.35 -5.54
N ALA A 92 8.18 -11.82 -6.63
CA ALA A 92 7.11 -12.49 -7.36
C ALA A 92 7.55 -13.83 -7.94
N GLU A 93 8.74 -13.87 -8.55
CA GLU A 93 9.29 -15.09 -9.15
C GLU A 93 9.59 -16.15 -8.09
N ARG A 94 10.26 -15.77 -6.98
CA ARG A 94 10.55 -16.70 -5.87
C ARG A 94 9.28 -17.19 -5.19
N THR A 95 8.30 -16.31 -4.97
CA THR A 95 7.01 -16.71 -4.36
C THR A 95 6.28 -17.70 -5.27
N GLN A 96 6.22 -17.43 -6.57
CA GLN A 96 5.56 -18.32 -7.53
C GLN A 96 6.28 -19.67 -7.65
N ALA A 97 7.62 -19.69 -7.66
CA ALA A 97 8.40 -20.92 -7.66
C ALA A 97 8.10 -21.74 -6.40
N HIS A 98 8.10 -21.12 -5.23
CA HIS A 98 7.77 -21.80 -3.98
C HIS A 98 6.32 -22.32 -3.94
N MET A 99 5.35 -21.57 -4.45
CA MET A 99 3.98 -22.05 -4.61
C MET A 99 3.93 -23.35 -5.42
N ALA A 100 4.71 -23.43 -6.52
CA ALA A 100 4.79 -24.63 -7.35
C ALA A 100 5.44 -25.81 -6.59
N GLU A 101 6.52 -25.58 -5.85
CA GLU A 101 7.21 -26.58 -5.02
C GLU A 101 6.28 -27.21 -3.98
N VAL A 102 5.42 -26.41 -3.33
CA VAL A 102 4.48 -26.90 -2.32
C VAL A 102 3.17 -27.43 -2.91
N GLY A 103 3.07 -27.54 -4.25
CA GLY A 103 1.93 -28.14 -4.93
C GLY A 103 0.78 -27.20 -5.29
N CYS A 104 0.92 -25.88 -5.11
CA CYS A 104 -0.05 -24.93 -5.61
C CYS A 104 0.02 -24.82 -7.14
N LYS A 105 -1.04 -25.22 -7.82
CA LYS A 105 -1.15 -25.18 -9.29
C LYS A 105 -1.74 -23.87 -9.83
N GLY A 106 -2.19 -22.99 -8.94
CA GLY A 106 -2.84 -21.73 -9.26
C GLY A 106 -1.88 -20.61 -9.65
N ARG A 107 -2.38 -19.40 -9.64
CA ARG A 107 -1.65 -18.18 -10.02
C ARG A 107 -1.25 -17.36 -8.80
N LEU A 108 -0.12 -16.68 -8.94
CA LEU A 108 0.24 -15.55 -8.11
C LEU A 108 -0.26 -14.27 -8.79
N THR A 109 -1.05 -13.48 -8.11
CA THR A 109 -1.49 -12.16 -8.59
C THR A 109 -0.77 -11.06 -7.81
N LEU A 110 -0.04 -10.19 -8.49
CA LEU A 110 0.45 -8.94 -7.91
C LEU A 110 -0.61 -7.86 -8.14
N SER A 111 -1.08 -7.24 -7.08
CA SER A 111 -1.94 -6.05 -7.13
C SER A 111 -1.11 -4.84 -6.74
N ILE A 112 -0.71 -4.03 -7.72
CA ILE A 112 0.25 -2.94 -7.55
C ILE A 112 -0.48 -1.61 -7.57
N ASN A 113 -0.31 -0.85 -6.49
CA ASN A 113 -0.94 0.45 -6.30
C ASN A 113 0.11 1.55 -6.13
N PRO A 114 -0.07 2.73 -6.75
CA PRO A 114 0.77 3.87 -6.45
C PRO A 114 0.61 4.30 -4.99
N PHE A 115 1.72 4.64 -4.34
CA PHE A 115 1.69 5.16 -2.97
C PHE A 115 1.07 6.56 -2.93
N ILE A 116 0.19 6.78 -1.96
CA ILE A 116 -0.43 8.08 -1.70
C ILE A 116 -0.19 8.43 -0.23
N PRO A 117 0.58 9.49 0.06
CA PRO A 117 0.77 9.97 1.42
C PRO A 117 -0.59 10.31 2.08
N LYS A 118 -0.81 9.81 3.28
CA LYS A 118 -2.07 10.01 4.01
C LYS A 118 -1.87 10.89 5.22
N PRO A 119 -2.89 11.69 5.61
CA PRO A 119 -2.91 12.40 6.88
C PRO A 119 -2.59 11.49 8.06
N PHE A 120 -1.98 12.03 9.08
CA PHE A 120 -1.65 11.35 10.34
C PHE A 120 -0.78 10.09 10.17
N THR A 121 0.02 10.05 9.11
CA THR A 121 1.07 9.04 8.93
C THR A 121 2.44 9.72 8.92
N PRO A 122 3.54 8.98 9.21
CA PRO A 122 4.88 9.53 9.11
C PRO A 122 5.22 10.12 7.73
N PHE A 123 4.53 9.68 6.69
CA PHE A 123 4.74 10.13 5.30
C PHE A 123 3.85 11.31 4.87
N GLN A 124 3.09 11.92 5.77
CA GLN A 124 2.12 12.98 5.43
C GLN A 124 2.74 14.23 4.79
N TRP A 125 4.03 14.48 5.05
CA TRP A 125 4.77 15.61 4.47
C TRP A 125 5.36 15.31 3.09
N MET A 126 5.53 14.05 2.76
CA MET A 126 6.22 13.61 1.55
C MET A 126 5.39 13.87 0.29
N ALA A 127 6.06 14.14 -0.82
CA ALA A 127 5.44 14.21 -2.13
C ALA A 127 5.04 12.80 -2.62
N MET A 128 4.07 12.74 -3.52
CA MET A 128 3.84 11.54 -4.34
C MET A 128 4.91 11.45 -5.43
N ASP A 129 5.20 10.22 -5.87
CA ASP A 129 5.99 10.04 -7.09
C ASP A 129 5.20 10.53 -8.32
N HIS A 130 5.89 11.13 -9.27
CA HIS A 130 5.27 11.67 -10.47
C HIS A 130 4.59 10.59 -11.30
N GLN A 131 3.39 10.89 -11.82
CA GLN A 131 2.60 9.95 -12.62
C GLN A 131 3.41 9.25 -13.71
N LYS A 132 4.26 9.99 -14.45
CA LYS A 132 5.11 9.44 -15.51
C LYS A 132 6.17 8.46 -14.98
N SER A 133 6.71 8.71 -13.79
CA SER A 133 7.64 7.80 -13.13
C SER A 133 6.92 6.50 -12.74
N VAL A 134 5.78 6.62 -12.07
CA VAL A 134 4.92 5.48 -11.72
C VAL A 134 4.56 4.64 -12.94
N GLU A 135 4.13 5.28 -14.05
CA GLU A 135 3.80 4.60 -15.30
C GLU A 135 5.00 3.80 -15.87
N LYS A 136 6.21 4.38 -15.83
CA LYS A 136 7.44 3.68 -16.27
C LYS A 136 7.75 2.46 -15.40
N LYS A 137 7.68 2.60 -14.07
CA LYS A 137 7.89 1.51 -13.10
C LYS A 137 6.90 0.38 -13.34
N LEU A 138 5.60 0.70 -13.49
CA LEU A 138 4.55 -0.28 -13.78
C LEU A 138 4.77 -1.03 -15.11
N GLN A 139 5.16 -0.30 -16.15
CA GLN A 139 5.47 -0.91 -17.45
C GLN A 139 6.68 -1.85 -17.35
N TYR A 140 7.71 -1.44 -16.62
CA TYR A 140 8.90 -2.25 -16.40
C TYR A 140 8.57 -3.56 -15.68
N ILE A 141 7.85 -3.50 -14.56
CA ILE A 141 7.43 -4.70 -13.80
C ILE A 141 6.58 -5.62 -14.69
N LYS A 142 5.58 -5.08 -15.40
CA LYS A 142 4.72 -5.88 -16.29
C LYS A 142 5.54 -6.59 -17.39
N LYS A 143 6.46 -5.85 -18.05
CA LYS A 143 7.31 -6.40 -19.11
C LYS A 143 8.22 -7.51 -18.59
N SER A 144 8.79 -7.34 -17.41
CA SER A 144 9.68 -8.32 -16.79
C SER A 144 8.97 -9.63 -16.46
N LEU A 145 7.74 -9.55 -15.94
CA LEU A 145 6.97 -10.72 -15.49
C LEU A 145 6.09 -11.36 -16.59
N GLN A 146 5.94 -10.72 -17.76
CA GLN A 146 5.00 -11.17 -18.82
C GLN A 146 5.26 -12.59 -19.35
N LYS A 147 6.51 -13.09 -19.25
CA LYS A 147 6.88 -14.43 -19.70
C LYS A 147 6.38 -15.53 -18.76
N ASN A 148 6.14 -15.22 -17.49
CA ASN A 148 5.65 -16.18 -16.52
C ASN A 148 4.12 -16.18 -16.50
N ARG A 149 3.50 -17.14 -17.21
CA ARG A 149 2.03 -17.26 -17.33
C ARG A 149 1.33 -17.55 -16.01
N ARG A 150 2.05 -17.89 -14.95
CA ARG A 150 1.50 -18.11 -13.60
C ARG A 150 1.54 -16.87 -12.72
N ILE A 151 2.15 -15.77 -13.19
CA ILE A 151 2.14 -14.48 -12.52
C ILE A 151 1.23 -13.53 -13.29
N GLU A 152 0.24 -12.99 -12.61
CA GLU A 152 -0.66 -11.96 -13.11
C GLU A 152 -0.35 -10.62 -12.45
N VAL A 153 -0.25 -9.54 -13.22
CA VAL A 153 0.03 -8.20 -12.70
C VAL A 153 -1.17 -7.30 -12.94
N LEU A 154 -1.91 -7.01 -11.86
CA LEU A 154 -2.97 -6.02 -11.83
C LEU A 154 -2.41 -4.71 -11.31
N VAL A 155 -2.82 -3.60 -11.90
CA VAL A 155 -2.34 -2.27 -11.50
C VAL A 155 -3.51 -1.32 -11.32
N GLU A 156 -3.44 -0.49 -10.29
CA GLU A 156 -4.33 0.65 -10.16
C GLU A 156 -3.92 1.76 -11.15
N SER A 157 -4.90 2.49 -11.64
CA SER A 157 -4.67 3.58 -12.59
C SER A 157 -3.86 4.72 -11.95
N PRO A 158 -2.68 5.08 -12.50
CA PRO A 158 -1.94 6.24 -12.01
C PRO A 158 -2.73 7.56 -12.07
N LYS A 159 -3.69 7.67 -12.99
CA LYS A 159 -4.59 8.83 -13.07
C LYS A 159 -5.58 8.87 -11.91
N GLU A 160 -6.12 7.71 -11.52
CA GLU A 160 -7.02 7.61 -10.37
C GLU A 160 -6.25 7.84 -9.07
N ALA A 161 -5.05 7.28 -8.94
CA ALA A 161 -4.16 7.54 -7.81
C ALA A 161 -3.81 9.03 -7.69
N TYR A 162 -3.60 9.72 -8.81
CA TYR A 162 -3.38 11.18 -8.83
C TYR A 162 -4.58 11.95 -8.27
N ILE A 163 -5.81 11.58 -8.63
CA ILE A 163 -7.03 12.20 -8.07
C ILE A 163 -7.18 11.87 -6.59
N GLN A 164 -6.95 10.61 -6.20
CA GLN A 164 -6.97 10.20 -4.80
C GLN A 164 -5.94 10.98 -3.95
N GLY A 165 -4.76 11.26 -4.51
CA GLY A 165 -3.74 12.08 -3.87
C GLY A 165 -4.22 13.51 -3.61
N VAL A 166 -4.86 14.14 -4.60
CA VAL A 166 -5.49 15.47 -4.42
C VAL A 166 -6.52 15.44 -3.30
N LEU A 167 -7.39 14.42 -3.27
CA LEU A 167 -8.42 14.28 -2.23
C LEU A 167 -7.82 14.03 -0.84
N ALA A 168 -6.73 13.26 -0.76
CA ALA A 168 -6.08 12.95 0.50
C ALA A 168 -5.24 14.11 1.07
N ARG A 169 -4.68 14.96 0.20
CA ARG A 169 -3.69 15.98 0.58
C ARG A 169 -4.21 17.42 0.44
N GLY A 170 -5.34 17.61 -0.21
CA GLY A 170 -5.98 18.90 -0.39
C GLY A 170 -6.69 19.39 0.88
N ASP A 171 -7.28 20.57 0.81
CA ASP A 171 -7.95 21.21 1.93
C ASP A 171 -9.49 21.30 1.73
N ARG A 172 -10.18 21.90 2.70
CA ARG A 172 -11.64 22.04 2.71
C ARG A 172 -12.26 22.70 1.45
N ARG A 173 -11.46 23.44 0.65
CA ARG A 173 -11.94 24.05 -0.59
C ARG A 173 -12.36 22.99 -1.62
N LEU A 174 -11.80 21.77 -1.52
CA LEU A 174 -12.22 20.62 -2.34
C LEU A 174 -13.70 20.28 -2.19
N GLY A 175 -14.31 20.57 -1.04
CA GLY A 175 -15.75 20.35 -0.83
C GLY A 175 -16.62 21.04 -1.87
N LYS A 176 -16.28 22.29 -2.26
CA LYS A 176 -16.99 23.03 -3.32
C LYS A 176 -16.77 22.41 -4.71
N VAL A 177 -15.54 21.93 -4.98
CA VAL A 177 -15.21 21.23 -6.23
C VAL A 177 -16.02 19.95 -6.36
N LEU A 178 -16.07 19.14 -5.30
CA LEU A 178 -16.83 17.88 -5.29
C LEU A 178 -18.33 18.13 -5.45
N ALA A 179 -18.89 19.15 -4.79
CA ALA A 179 -20.30 19.52 -4.94
C ALA A 179 -20.62 19.94 -6.40
N ALA A 180 -19.75 20.74 -7.04
CA ALA A 180 -19.92 21.11 -8.43
C ALA A 180 -19.85 19.90 -9.37
N CYS A 181 -18.89 18.97 -9.15
CA CYS A 181 -18.79 17.74 -9.92
C CYS A 181 -20.04 16.85 -9.78
N ALA A 182 -20.62 16.76 -8.59
CA ALA A 182 -21.82 15.96 -8.33
C ALA A 182 -23.06 16.52 -9.07
N LEU A 183 -23.17 17.84 -9.20
CA LEU A 183 -24.26 18.51 -9.92
C LEU A 183 -24.14 18.36 -11.44
N ASP A 184 -22.93 18.33 -11.97
CA ASP A 184 -22.67 18.31 -13.43
C ASP A 184 -22.74 16.91 -14.07
N ARG A 185 -23.04 15.87 -13.28
CA ARG A 185 -23.16 14.46 -13.70
C ARG A 185 -22.06 13.93 -14.64
N GLY A 186 -20.89 14.55 -14.68
CA GLY A 186 -19.81 14.17 -15.59
C GLY A 186 -18.43 14.09 -14.95
N SER A 187 -17.74 12.94 -15.10
CA SER A 187 -16.37 12.72 -14.62
C SER A 187 -15.29 13.62 -15.24
N LYS A 188 -15.64 14.37 -16.31
CA LYS A 188 -14.73 15.34 -16.94
C LYS A 188 -14.60 16.64 -16.14
N SER A 189 -15.40 16.81 -15.11
CA SER A 189 -15.52 18.07 -14.39
C SER A 189 -14.43 18.30 -13.35
N PHE A 190 -13.87 17.26 -12.70
CA PHE A 190 -12.98 17.44 -11.54
C PHE A 190 -11.80 18.39 -11.84
N LYS A 191 -11.02 18.12 -12.89
CA LYS A 191 -9.89 18.98 -13.28
C LYS A 191 -10.34 20.40 -13.66
N SER A 192 -11.50 20.51 -14.33
CA SER A 192 -12.08 21.81 -14.71
C SER A 192 -12.52 22.57 -13.47
N GLU A 193 -13.21 21.92 -12.53
CA GLU A 193 -13.69 22.54 -11.30
C GLU A 193 -12.54 22.93 -10.36
N MET A 194 -11.47 22.11 -10.29
CA MET A 194 -10.22 22.46 -9.61
C MET A 194 -9.64 23.78 -10.16
N LYS A 195 -9.55 23.88 -11.50
CA LYS A 195 -9.05 25.10 -12.16
C LYS A 195 -9.95 26.32 -11.89
N LYS A 196 -11.27 26.18 -11.95
CA LYS A 196 -12.23 27.24 -11.61
C LYS A 196 -12.11 27.70 -10.16
N ALA A 197 -11.82 26.77 -9.26
CA ALA A 197 -11.61 27.05 -7.84
C ALA A 197 -10.21 27.66 -7.53
N GLY A 198 -9.35 27.83 -8.55
CA GLY A 198 -7.98 28.30 -8.36
C GLY A 198 -7.09 27.33 -7.56
N LEU A 199 -7.41 26.02 -7.62
CA LEU A 199 -6.67 24.99 -6.91
C LEU A 199 -5.74 24.25 -7.88
N ASP A 200 -4.50 24.06 -7.45
CA ASP A 200 -3.47 23.35 -8.20
C ASP A 200 -3.35 21.90 -7.70
N MET A 201 -3.65 20.96 -8.58
CA MET A 201 -3.59 19.53 -8.31
C MET A 201 -2.13 19.05 -8.11
N ASP A 202 -1.20 19.58 -8.90
CA ASP A 202 0.23 19.24 -8.81
C ASP A 202 0.81 19.71 -7.48
N ASN A 203 0.43 20.90 -7.02
CA ASN A 203 0.82 21.40 -5.71
C ASN A 203 0.28 20.52 -4.56
N CYS A 204 -0.94 19.96 -4.71
CA CYS A 204 -1.43 19.00 -3.72
C CYS A 204 -0.56 17.74 -3.65
N ASN A 205 -0.18 17.17 -4.80
CA ASN A 205 0.44 15.86 -4.89
C ASN A 205 1.98 15.89 -4.80
N TYR A 206 2.61 16.82 -5.50
CA TYR A 206 4.06 16.79 -5.76
C TYR A 206 4.85 17.78 -4.92
N ARG A 207 4.17 18.65 -4.16
CA ARG A 207 4.86 19.49 -3.20
C ARG A 207 5.22 18.67 -1.96
N GLU A 208 6.50 18.59 -1.67
CA GLU A 208 6.99 18.21 -0.35
C GLU A 208 6.67 19.32 0.65
N ARG A 209 6.27 18.96 1.86
CA ARG A 209 5.88 19.89 2.93
C ARG A 209 6.93 19.83 4.03
N ASN A 210 7.17 20.97 4.68
CA ASN A 210 8.04 21.01 5.84
C ASN A 210 7.29 20.50 7.08
N PHE A 211 8.01 20.06 8.11
CA PHE A 211 7.42 19.58 9.35
C PHE A 211 6.67 20.68 10.11
N ASP A 212 7.07 21.94 9.95
CA ASP A 212 6.45 23.14 10.52
C ASP A 212 5.32 23.72 9.66
N ASP A 213 5.06 23.19 8.45
CA ASP A 213 3.93 23.60 7.62
C ASP A 213 2.61 23.30 8.34
N TYR A 214 1.68 24.29 8.36
CA TYR A 214 0.32 24.03 8.80
C TYR A 214 -0.43 23.20 7.75
N LEU A 215 -0.64 21.91 8.05
CA LEU A 215 -1.28 20.96 7.13
C LEU A 215 -2.81 21.16 7.15
N PRO A 216 -3.52 20.81 6.07
CA PRO A 216 -4.99 20.93 6.01
C PRO A 216 -5.75 20.24 7.14
N TRP A 217 -5.17 19.27 7.78
CA TRP A 217 -5.73 18.48 8.89
C TRP A 217 -5.13 18.80 10.27
N SER A 218 -4.22 19.78 10.37
CA SER A 218 -3.57 20.14 11.64
C SER A 218 -4.53 20.62 12.73
N HIS A 219 -5.78 20.95 12.35
CA HIS A 219 -6.84 21.34 13.29
C HIS A 219 -7.52 20.14 13.97
N LEU A 220 -7.19 18.90 13.58
CA LEU A 220 -7.74 17.68 14.16
C LEU A 220 -6.74 17.10 15.16
N ASP A 221 -7.16 16.94 16.42
CA ASP A 221 -6.37 16.26 17.43
C ASP A 221 -6.61 14.75 17.38
N MET A 222 -5.55 14.00 17.08
CA MET A 222 -5.57 12.53 17.09
C MET A 222 -5.01 11.93 18.39
N GLY A 223 -4.74 12.75 19.39
CA GLY A 223 -4.15 12.34 20.66
C GLY A 223 -2.69 11.90 20.55
N LEU A 224 -2.01 12.22 19.45
CA LEU A 224 -0.59 11.93 19.28
C LEU A 224 0.25 12.99 19.98
N LYS A 225 1.36 12.59 20.58
CA LYS A 225 2.35 13.52 21.11
C LYS A 225 2.95 14.36 19.98
N ASP A 226 3.26 15.61 20.29
CA ASP A 226 4.00 16.49 19.38
C ASP A 226 5.32 15.84 18.96
N GLY A 227 5.66 15.96 17.67
CA GLY A 227 6.87 15.40 17.09
C GLY A 227 6.88 13.88 16.93
N TYR A 228 5.82 13.15 17.32
CA TYR A 228 5.81 11.69 17.21
C TYR A 228 5.92 11.19 15.75
N LEU A 229 5.14 11.78 14.84
CA LEU A 229 5.16 11.38 13.42
C LEU A 229 6.48 11.75 12.73
N GLU A 230 7.11 12.85 13.13
CA GLU A 230 8.44 13.26 12.66
C GLU A 230 9.51 12.25 13.12
N GLN A 231 9.45 11.81 14.38
CA GLN A 231 10.34 10.76 14.89
C GLN A 231 10.15 9.43 14.14
N GLU A 232 8.90 9.06 13.84
CA GLU A 232 8.61 7.86 13.05
C GLU A 232 9.07 8.01 11.59
N TRP A 233 9.00 9.22 11.01
CA TRP A 233 9.62 9.51 9.72
C TRP A 233 11.14 9.35 9.76
N GLN A 234 11.81 9.89 10.78
CA GLN A 234 13.25 9.71 10.93
C GLN A 234 13.62 8.22 11.08
N ARG A 235 12.84 7.45 11.86
CA ARG A 235 13.02 5.99 11.94
C ARG A 235 12.85 5.31 10.60
N ALA A 236 11.88 5.74 9.80
CA ALA A 236 11.68 5.22 8.45
C ALA A 236 12.91 5.46 7.56
N VAL A 237 13.49 6.67 7.60
CA VAL A 237 14.73 7.01 6.85
C VAL A 237 15.91 6.17 7.34
N ASP A 238 16.01 5.95 8.65
CA ASP A 238 17.07 5.13 9.27
C ASP A 238 16.80 3.61 9.16
N GLU A 239 15.70 3.21 8.47
CA GLU A 239 15.24 1.81 8.36
C GLU A 239 15.04 1.12 9.72
N ALA A 240 14.78 1.90 10.76
CA ALA A 240 14.68 1.43 12.14
C ALA A 240 13.27 0.91 12.44
N TYR A 241 13.21 -0.31 12.97
CA TYR A 241 11.95 -0.94 13.34
C TYR A 241 11.30 -0.26 14.55
N THR A 242 10.02 0.06 14.43
CA THR A 242 9.18 0.47 15.56
C THR A 242 8.36 -0.74 16.02
N PRO A 243 8.58 -1.24 17.25
CA PRO A 243 7.85 -2.41 17.74
C PRO A 243 6.34 -2.12 17.84
N PRO A 244 5.47 -3.15 17.74
CA PRO A 244 4.04 -2.98 17.88
C PRO A 244 3.66 -2.42 19.24
N CYS A 245 2.45 -1.89 19.35
CA CYS A 245 1.91 -1.41 20.61
C CYS A 245 1.71 -2.60 21.56
N MET A 246 2.11 -2.41 22.82
CA MET A 246 1.95 -3.38 23.90
C MET A 246 1.39 -2.71 25.13
N GLU A 247 0.93 -3.48 26.11
CA GLU A 247 0.46 -2.96 27.39
C GLU A 247 1.52 -2.07 28.04
N GLY A 248 1.11 -0.90 28.53
CA GLY A 248 2.03 0.09 29.12
C GLY A 248 2.83 0.93 28.11
N CYS A 249 2.64 0.75 26.81
CA CYS A 249 3.31 1.56 25.80
C CYS A 249 2.84 3.03 25.86
N LYS A 250 3.81 3.95 25.97
CA LYS A 250 3.55 5.42 26.02
C LYS A 250 4.21 6.19 24.87
N ARG A 251 4.61 5.51 23.79
CA ARG A 251 5.38 6.14 22.70
C ARG A 251 4.62 7.25 22.00
N CYS A 252 3.46 6.93 21.43
CA CYS A 252 2.66 7.89 20.66
C CYS A 252 1.79 8.82 21.53
N GLY A 253 1.58 8.50 22.81
CA GLY A 253 0.76 9.29 23.73
C GLY A 253 -0.74 8.97 23.73
N VAL A 254 -1.24 8.14 22.80
CA VAL A 254 -2.66 7.80 22.68
C VAL A 254 -3.15 6.93 23.85
N CYS A 255 -2.34 5.98 24.30
CA CYS A 255 -2.66 5.11 25.45
C CYS A 255 -2.37 5.87 26.75
N LYS A 256 -3.36 5.91 27.66
CA LYS A 256 -3.23 6.49 29.00
C LYS A 256 -2.61 5.51 29.99
#